data_3bae65a0aef5de1629d7aa4986360b49
#
_entry.id   3bae65a0aef5de1629d7aa4986360b49
#
_cell.length_a   1.000
_cell.length_b   1.000
_cell.length_c   1.000
_cell.angle_alpha   90.00
_cell.angle_beta   90.00
_cell.angle_gamma   90.00
#
_symmetry.space_group_name_H-M   'P 1'
#
loop_
_entity.id
_entity.type
_entity.pdbx_description
1 polymer ?
#
loop_
_entity_poly.entity_id
_entity_poly.type
_entity_poly.pdbx_seq_one_letter_code
_entity_poly.pdbx_strand_id
1 'polypeptide(L)'
;MKRDLGALASREWDVAVIGGGIYGAAVAWDAAQRGLSVALVEREDFGAGVSWNSLKTIHGGMRYLQKLDLGRLRESARERAALLAIAPAVVRPLPFVVPTYGHGATGREALALGLLLNDWLTRGRNRGLPPSRRIPPARTVSAAEALRLVPGLDRRGLSGAALWHDAQAASTERLTIGFLHAATEAGAAAANHAEAVSLLRSGGRVAGVAVRDRLAEGTLELRARMVVNAAGPWADEVLARGGLGRPPAPLLRARNVVLRRAPVVPFAVGAKSEGRFLFLVPWEGRTILGTSYEPAGEPPSDPMEFLDEASRAFAWAGIGRADAALVHEGLVPGRGGASGLSTRPRLHDHEAEDGLPGLVSLQGVKYTTARAVAERAVDLVVRRLGRDAPACRTAVTPLPGARLLGGPLEDRVLCAVRDEMALTLPDAVLRRLDLGTAGPPPADELRVVARVMAAELGWDPGREQAERDALAAFYAR
;
A
#
# COMPACT_ATOMS: atom_id res chain seq x y z
N MET A 1 13.55 -15.17 2.06
CA MET A 1 14.12 -14.38 0.92
C MET A 1 15.59 -14.12 1.17
N LYS A 2 16.44 -14.11 0.14
CA LYS A 2 17.88 -13.92 0.30
C LYS A 2 18.38 -12.89 -0.70
N ARG A 3 19.11 -11.87 -0.23
CA ARG A 3 19.69 -10.85 -1.10
C ARG A 3 20.97 -11.38 -1.72
N ASP A 4 20.99 -11.51 -3.04
CA ASP A 4 22.15 -11.97 -3.81
C ASP A 4 22.24 -11.22 -5.14
N LEU A 5 22.97 -10.11 -5.14
CA LEU A 5 23.16 -9.28 -6.33
C LEU A 5 24.01 -9.97 -7.41
N GLY A 6 24.93 -10.86 -7.00
CA GLY A 6 25.71 -11.66 -7.94
C GLY A 6 24.82 -12.62 -8.74
N ALA A 7 23.90 -13.30 -8.06
CA ALA A 7 22.90 -14.15 -8.72
C ALA A 7 21.97 -13.35 -9.65
N LEU A 8 21.61 -12.13 -9.30
CA LEU A 8 20.82 -11.26 -10.19
C LEU A 8 21.55 -10.90 -11.48
N ALA A 9 22.86 -10.69 -11.43
CA ALA A 9 23.68 -10.32 -12.58
C ALA A 9 24.12 -11.53 -13.44
N SER A 10 24.02 -12.75 -12.91
CA SER A 10 24.65 -13.94 -13.52
C SER A 10 23.94 -14.48 -14.76
N ARG A 11 22.72 -14.03 -15.05
CA ARG A 11 21.90 -14.52 -16.17
C ARG A 11 20.97 -13.45 -16.74
N GLU A 12 20.40 -13.72 -17.91
CA GLU A 12 19.27 -12.96 -18.43
C GLU A 12 17.95 -13.48 -17.85
N TRP A 13 17.08 -12.56 -17.46
CA TRP A 13 15.76 -12.84 -16.90
C TRP A 13 14.68 -12.63 -17.96
N ASP A 14 13.54 -13.31 -17.81
CA ASP A 14 12.38 -12.97 -18.63
C ASP A 14 11.87 -11.56 -18.26
N VAL A 15 11.85 -11.24 -16.96
CA VAL A 15 11.32 -9.98 -16.45
C VAL A 15 12.22 -9.39 -15.37
N ALA A 16 12.63 -8.13 -15.54
CA ALA A 16 13.18 -7.31 -14.46
C ALA A 16 12.10 -6.34 -13.96
N VAL A 17 11.83 -6.33 -12.66
CA VAL A 17 10.87 -5.43 -12.01
C VAL A 17 11.61 -4.37 -11.22
N ILE A 18 11.34 -3.09 -11.51
CA ILE A 18 11.88 -1.95 -10.79
C ILE A 18 10.84 -1.47 -9.77
N GLY A 19 11.19 -1.52 -8.48
CA GLY A 19 10.36 -1.09 -7.36
C GLY A 19 9.73 -2.27 -6.60
N GLY A 20 10.00 -2.32 -5.29
CA GLY A 20 9.52 -3.34 -4.35
C GLY A 20 8.31 -2.91 -3.52
N GLY A 21 7.52 -1.94 -4.00
CA GLY A 21 6.20 -1.61 -3.45
C GLY A 21 5.16 -2.68 -3.80
N ILE A 22 3.93 -2.50 -3.32
CA ILE A 22 2.84 -3.49 -3.51
C ILE A 22 2.59 -3.85 -4.99
N TYR A 23 2.77 -2.91 -5.92
CA TYR A 23 2.58 -3.16 -7.34
C TYR A 23 3.69 -4.03 -7.93
N GLY A 24 4.95 -3.70 -7.65
CA GLY A 24 6.08 -4.51 -8.13
C GLY A 24 6.12 -5.89 -7.48
N ALA A 25 5.84 -5.98 -6.19
CA ALA A 25 5.72 -7.27 -5.49
C ALA A 25 4.62 -8.16 -6.10
N ALA A 26 3.45 -7.57 -6.43
CA ALA A 26 2.36 -8.31 -7.07
C ALA A 26 2.70 -8.72 -8.51
N VAL A 27 3.41 -7.86 -9.29
CA VAL A 27 3.91 -8.21 -10.63
C VAL A 27 4.91 -9.36 -10.56
N ALA A 28 5.88 -9.27 -9.63
CA ALA A 28 6.88 -10.31 -9.47
C ALA A 28 6.24 -11.67 -9.12
N TRP A 29 5.25 -11.66 -8.22
CA TRP A 29 4.53 -12.87 -7.83
C TRP A 29 3.73 -13.46 -8.99
N ASP A 30 2.91 -12.65 -9.68
CA ASP A 30 2.09 -13.16 -10.78
C ASP A 30 2.95 -13.68 -11.93
N ALA A 31 4.01 -12.97 -12.30
CA ALA A 31 4.94 -13.39 -13.35
C ALA A 31 5.66 -14.70 -12.99
N ALA A 32 6.20 -14.82 -11.77
CA ALA A 32 6.85 -16.03 -11.30
C ALA A 32 5.89 -17.22 -11.20
N GLN A 33 4.68 -17.00 -10.69
CA GLN A 33 3.63 -18.04 -10.61
C GLN A 33 3.22 -18.56 -11.98
N ARG A 34 3.36 -17.74 -13.03
CA ARG A 34 3.13 -18.15 -14.43
C ARG A 34 4.36 -18.76 -15.11
N GLY A 35 5.43 -19.02 -14.36
CA GLY A 35 6.64 -19.71 -14.85
C GLY A 35 7.64 -18.80 -15.57
N LEU A 36 7.53 -17.47 -15.44
CA LEU A 36 8.55 -16.56 -15.92
C LEU A 36 9.70 -16.46 -14.90
N SER A 37 10.93 -16.34 -15.39
CA SER A 37 12.07 -16.00 -14.55
C SER A 37 12.02 -14.49 -14.23
N VAL A 38 12.01 -14.14 -12.93
CA VAL A 38 11.78 -12.78 -12.47
C VAL A 38 12.88 -12.32 -11.53
N ALA A 39 13.41 -11.11 -11.78
CA ALA A 39 14.28 -10.39 -10.86
C ALA A 39 13.64 -9.06 -10.45
N LEU A 40 13.58 -8.75 -9.16
CA LEU A 40 13.05 -7.51 -8.63
C LEU A 40 14.13 -6.74 -7.87
N VAL A 41 14.24 -5.44 -8.14
CA VAL A 41 15.14 -4.53 -7.42
C VAL A 41 14.37 -3.38 -6.82
N GLU A 42 14.72 -3.04 -5.56
CA GLU A 42 14.15 -1.93 -4.81
C GLU A 42 15.28 -1.05 -4.27
N ARG A 43 15.19 0.27 -4.52
CA ARG A 43 16.27 1.21 -4.15
C ARG A 43 16.45 1.38 -2.65
N GLU A 44 15.36 1.27 -1.90
CA GLU A 44 15.37 1.31 -0.43
C GLU A 44 14.94 -0.04 0.11
N ASP A 45 14.15 -0.08 1.17
CA ASP A 45 13.57 -1.32 1.60
C ASP A 45 12.21 -1.56 0.93
N PHE A 46 11.77 -2.83 0.89
CA PHE A 46 10.49 -3.22 0.33
C PHE A 46 9.32 -2.48 0.99
N GLY A 47 8.51 -1.85 0.17
CA GLY A 47 7.36 -1.08 0.64
C GLY A 47 7.69 0.27 1.27
N ALA A 48 8.95 0.71 1.31
CA ALA A 48 9.39 1.95 1.97
C ALA A 48 8.77 3.23 1.41
N GLY A 49 8.28 3.21 0.18
CA GLY A 49 7.58 4.34 -0.43
C GLY A 49 6.14 4.50 0.09
N VAL A 50 5.18 4.52 -0.82
CA VAL A 50 3.76 4.78 -0.49
C VAL A 50 3.03 3.56 0.06
N SER A 51 3.56 2.36 -0.13
CA SER A 51 2.85 1.11 0.20
C SER A 51 2.55 0.94 1.69
N TRP A 52 3.37 1.48 2.59
CA TRP A 52 3.12 1.47 4.03
C TRP A 52 2.34 2.71 4.52
N ASN A 53 2.42 3.83 3.78
CA ASN A 53 1.80 5.11 4.08
C ASN A 53 0.32 5.14 3.66
N SER A 54 -0.56 4.53 4.41
CA SER A 54 -1.97 4.43 4.04
C SER A 54 -2.90 4.47 5.24
N LEU A 55 -4.18 4.69 5.01
CA LEU A 55 -5.23 4.57 6.02
C LEU A 55 -5.49 3.10 6.43
N LYS A 56 -4.64 2.18 5.96
CA LYS A 56 -4.76 0.73 6.21
C LYS A 56 -6.09 0.11 5.76
N THR A 57 -6.89 0.82 4.97
CA THR A 57 -8.21 0.37 4.52
C THR A 57 -8.15 -0.25 3.12
N ILE A 58 -8.77 -1.39 2.96
CA ILE A 58 -8.98 -2.11 1.70
C ILE A 58 -10.42 -1.84 1.26
N HIS A 59 -10.60 -0.83 0.42
CA HIS A 59 -11.91 -0.31 0.06
C HIS A 59 -12.64 -1.16 -1.00
N GLY A 60 -13.91 -1.48 -0.76
CA GLY A 60 -14.80 -2.16 -1.70
C GLY A 60 -15.37 -1.30 -2.82
N GLY A 61 -15.01 -0.01 -2.88
CA GLY A 61 -15.32 0.84 -4.02
C GLY A 61 -16.62 1.64 -3.94
N MET A 62 -17.29 1.73 -2.80
CA MET A 62 -18.58 2.45 -2.65
C MET A 62 -18.53 3.89 -3.21
N ARG A 63 -17.41 4.60 -3.09
CA ARG A 63 -17.21 5.95 -3.65
C ARG A 63 -17.42 6.00 -5.18
N TYR A 64 -17.24 4.88 -5.89
CA TYR A 64 -17.46 4.83 -7.34
C TYR A 64 -18.91 4.78 -7.73
N LEU A 65 -19.79 4.31 -6.84
CA LEU A 65 -21.23 4.34 -7.07
C LEU A 65 -21.74 5.77 -7.27
N GLN A 66 -21.23 6.75 -6.48
CA GLN A 66 -21.57 8.16 -6.62
C GLN A 66 -21.18 8.75 -7.99
N LYS A 67 -20.23 8.11 -8.69
CA LYS A 67 -19.75 8.51 -10.02
C LYS A 67 -20.24 7.59 -11.13
N LEU A 68 -21.17 6.67 -10.82
CA LEU A 68 -21.71 5.63 -11.72
C LEU A 68 -20.63 4.78 -12.41
N ASP A 69 -19.43 4.67 -11.82
CA ASP A 69 -18.35 3.82 -12.33
C ASP A 69 -18.47 2.39 -11.78
N LEU A 70 -19.42 1.66 -12.35
CA LEU A 70 -19.77 0.31 -11.92
C LEU A 70 -18.66 -0.71 -12.17
N GLY A 71 -17.82 -0.47 -13.18
CA GLY A 71 -16.66 -1.32 -13.47
C GLY A 71 -15.65 -1.31 -12.32
N ARG A 72 -15.25 -0.12 -11.86
CA ARG A 72 -14.32 0.04 -10.75
C ARG A 72 -14.92 -0.35 -9.40
N LEU A 73 -16.21 -0.18 -9.20
CA LEU A 73 -16.91 -0.69 -8.03
C LEU A 73 -16.74 -2.22 -7.93
N ARG A 74 -17.07 -2.93 -9.02
CA ARG A 74 -16.96 -4.40 -9.07
C ARG A 74 -15.52 -4.88 -8.93
N GLU A 75 -14.56 -4.23 -9.60
CA GLU A 75 -13.13 -4.53 -9.48
C GLU A 75 -12.68 -4.39 -8.01
N SER A 76 -12.97 -3.25 -7.37
CA SER A 76 -12.58 -3.02 -5.97
C SER A 76 -13.20 -4.05 -5.01
N ALA A 77 -14.46 -4.41 -5.22
CA ALA A 77 -15.13 -5.41 -4.40
C ALA A 77 -14.54 -6.82 -4.58
N ARG A 78 -14.16 -7.19 -5.82
CA ARG A 78 -13.46 -8.46 -6.11
C ARG A 78 -12.08 -8.50 -5.48
N GLU A 79 -11.30 -7.44 -5.62
CA GLU A 79 -9.95 -7.36 -5.06
C GLU A 79 -9.95 -7.35 -3.53
N ARG A 80 -10.92 -6.67 -2.88
CA ARG A 80 -11.13 -6.79 -1.44
C ARG A 80 -11.42 -8.23 -1.02
N ALA A 81 -12.29 -8.93 -1.75
CA ALA A 81 -12.62 -10.33 -1.48
C ALA A 81 -11.38 -11.23 -1.68
N ALA A 82 -10.61 -11.01 -2.74
CA ALA A 82 -9.36 -11.73 -2.98
C ALA A 82 -8.38 -11.54 -1.82
N LEU A 83 -8.12 -10.30 -1.39
CA LEU A 83 -7.21 -10.03 -0.27
C LEU A 83 -7.69 -10.63 1.06
N LEU A 84 -9.00 -10.63 1.34
CA LEU A 84 -9.59 -11.34 2.48
C LEU A 84 -9.37 -12.86 2.41
N ALA A 85 -9.32 -13.44 1.21
CA ALA A 85 -9.09 -14.86 1.00
C ALA A 85 -7.61 -15.24 1.10
N ILE A 86 -6.73 -14.49 0.40
CA ILE A 86 -5.32 -14.86 0.25
C ILE A 86 -4.43 -14.42 1.42
N ALA A 87 -4.83 -13.38 2.17
CA ALA A 87 -4.06 -12.82 3.29
C ALA A 87 -4.84 -12.80 4.61
N PRO A 88 -5.40 -13.94 5.04
CA PRO A 88 -6.32 -13.99 6.17
C PRO A 88 -5.73 -13.55 7.52
N ALA A 89 -4.44 -13.64 7.70
CA ALA A 89 -3.78 -13.27 8.95
C ALA A 89 -3.65 -11.74 9.14
N VAL A 90 -3.63 -10.98 8.04
CA VAL A 90 -3.40 -9.53 8.09
C VAL A 90 -4.54 -8.71 7.49
N VAL A 91 -5.51 -9.32 6.79
CA VAL A 91 -6.67 -8.62 6.22
C VAL A 91 -7.96 -9.12 6.87
N ARG A 92 -8.74 -8.21 7.44
CA ARG A 92 -9.99 -8.51 8.16
C ARG A 92 -11.11 -7.56 7.74
N PRO A 93 -12.39 -7.97 7.82
CA PRO A 93 -13.51 -7.05 7.65
C PRO A 93 -13.47 -5.93 8.70
N LEU A 94 -13.81 -4.71 8.27
CA LEU A 94 -13.92 -3.55 9.14
C LEU A 94 -15.26 -2.86 8.88
N PRO A 95 -16.09 -2.64 9.94
CA PRO A 95 -17.31 -1.87 9.82
C PRO A 95 -17.01 -0.38 9.64
N PHE A 96 -17.85 0.30 8.87
CA PHE A 96 -17.84 1.74 8.65
C PHE A 96 -19.19 2.32 9.02
N VAL A 97 -19.18 3.40 9.77
CA VAL A 97 -20.38 4.16 10.15
C VAL A 97 -20.22 5.60 9.65
N VAL A 98 -21.18 6.07 8.89
CA VAL A 98 -21.25 7.48 8.45
C VAL A 98 -22.57 8.06 8.90
N PRO A 99 -22.59 8.96 9.88
CA PRO A 99 -23.79 9.68 10.32
C PRO A 99 -24.43 10.44 9.17
N THR A 100 -25.76 10.46 9.14
CA THR A 100 -26.56 11.17 8.13
C THR A 100 -27.35 12.30 8.79
N TYR A 101 -27.33 13.45 8.17
CA TYR A 101 -28.04 14.65 8.64
C TYR A 101 -29.03 15.09 7.57
N GLY A 102 -30.23 15.48 8.00
CA GLY A 102 -31.31 15.85 7.10
C GLY A 102 -31.94 14.66 6.34
N HIS A 103 -32.76 15.01 5.35
CA HIS A 103 -33.52 14.08 4.50
C HIS A 103 -33.32 14.39 3.00
N GLY A 104 -33.85 13.53 2.12
CA GLY A 104 -33.81 13.75 0.67
C GLY A 104 -32.50 13.25 0.02
N ALA A 105 -32.03 13.95 -1.01
CA ALA A 105 -30.92 13.50 -1.89
C ALA A 105 -29.58 13.27 -1.18
N THR A 106 -29.33 13.91 -0.06
CA THR A 106 -28.13 13.72 0.76
C THR A 106 -28.39 13.05 2.10
N GLY A 107 -29.65 12.69 2.36
CA GLY A 107 -30.12 12.10 3.60
C GLY A 107 -30.01 10.58 3.65
N ARG A 108 -30.57 10.02 4.70
CA ARG A 108 -30.58 8.58 4.98
C ARG A 108 -31.21 7.75 3.86
N GLU A 109 -32.28 8.28 3.20
CA GLU A 109 -33.06 7.57 2.18
C GLU A 109 -32.23 7.33 0.91
N ALA A 110 -31.55 8.37 0.41
CA ALA A 110 -30.67 8.27 -0.75
C ALA A 110 -29.51 7.32 -0.51
N LEU A 111 -28.91 7.36 0.72
CA LEU A 111 -27.86 6.43 1.09
C LEU A 111 -28.36 5.00 1.21
N ALA A 112 -29.60 4.77 1.72
CA ALA A 112 -30.19 3.44 1.77
C ALA A 112 -30.31 2.82 0.37
N LEU A 113 -30.79 3.57 -0.60
CA LEU A 113 -30.87 3.13 -2.00
C LEU A 113 -29.47 2.83 -2.56
N GLY A 114 -28.50 3.72 -2.33
CA GLY A 114 -27.10 3.52 -2.74
C GLY A 114 -26.48 2.26 -2.14
N LEU A 115 -26.73 1.97 -0.85
CA LEU A 115 -26.26 0.76 -0.18
C LEU A 115 -26.88 -0.51 -0.75
N LEU A 116 -28.19 -0.52 -1.01
CA LEU A 116 -28.90 -1.63 -1.67
C LEU A 116 -28.33 -1.91 -3.07
N LEU A 117 -28.13 -0.86 -3.85
CA LEU A 117 -27.55 -0.96 -5.20
C LEU A 117 -26.10 -1.48 -5.15
N ASN A 118 -25.30 -0.98 -4.20
CA ASN A 118 -23.94 -1.50 -3.97
C ASN A 118 -23.97 -3.00 -3.67
N ASP A 119 -24.83 -3.44 -2.77
CA ASP A 119 -24.94 -4.85 -2.39
C ASP A 119 -25.39 -5.73 -3.54
N TRP A 120 -26.32 -5.23 -4.36
CA TRP A 120 -26.77 -5.93 -5.55
C TRP A 120 -25.66 -6.05 -6.62
N LEU A 121 -24.88 -4.99 -6.85
CA LEU A 121 -23.78 -4.96 -7.81
C LEU A 121 -22.58 -5.82 -7.37
N THR A 122 -22.44 -6.04 -6.07
CA THR A 122 -21.32 -6.77 -5.47
C THR A 122 -21.73 -8.11 -4.85
N ARG A 123 -22.80 -8.74 -5.35
CA ARG A 123 -23.35 -9.99 -4.78
C ARG A 123 -22.33 -11.13 -4.61
N GLY A 124 -21.32 -11.21 -5.49
CA GLY A 124 -20.26 -12.22 -5.44
C GLY A 124 -19.15 -11.94 -4.41
N ARG A 125 -19.21 -10.83 -3.65
CA ARG A 125 -18.14 -10.36 -2.75
C ARG A 125 -17.71 -11.33 -1.64
N ASN A 126 -18.56 -12.34 -1.34
CA ASN A 126 -18.30 -13.33 -0.31
C ASN A 126 -18.00 -14.74 -0.86
N ARG A 127 -17.87 -14.88 -2.19
CA ARG A 127 -17.60 -16.18 -2.81
C ARG A 127 -16.27 -16.73 -2.33
N GLY A 128 -16.26 -17.95 -1.81
CA GLY A 128 -15.05 -18.61 -1.31
C GLY A 128 -14.58 -18.13 0.08
N LEU A 129 -15.24 -17.14 0.71
CA LEU A 129 -14.87 -16.68 2.04
C LEU A 129 -15.57 -17.50 3.15
N PRO A 130 -14.82 -17.88 4.20
CA PRO A 130 -15.42 -18.49 5.39
C PRO A 130 -16.34 -17.49 6.10
N PRO A 131 -17.32 -17.94 6.90
CA PRO A 131 -18.30 -17.07 7.57
C PRO A 131 -17.69 -15.90 8.34
N SER A 132 -16.58 -16.12 9.05
CA SER A 132 -15.88 -15.10 9.85
C SER A 132 -15.25 -13.96 9.05
N ARG A 133 -15.14 -14.11 7.72
CA ARG A 133 -14.52 -13.11 6.83
C ARG A 133 -15.49 -12.51 5.84
N ARG A 134 -16.75 -12.93 5.88
CA ARG A 134 -17.76 -12.41 4.97
C ARG A 134 -18.06 -10.96 5.28
N ILE A 135 -18.27 -10.19 4.24
CA ILE A 135 -18.75 -8.81 4.29
C ILE A 135 -20.27 -8.86 4.47
N PRO A 136 -20.80 -8.40 5.60
CA PRO A 136 -22.25 -8.33 5.81
C PRO A 136 -22.94 -7.39 4.83
N PRO A 137 -24.28 -7.52 4.66
CA PRO A 137 -25.07 -6.54 3.93
C PRO A 137 -24.94 -5.16 4.55
N ALA A 138 -24.91 -4.15 3.68
CA ALA A 138 -24.95 -2.77 4.11
C ALA A 138 -26.38 -2.39 4.54
N ARG A 139 -26.50 -1.48 5.52
CA ARG A 139 -27.80 -1.02 6.03
C ARG A 139 -27.76 0.41 6.52
N THR A 140 -28.91 1.04 6.64
CA THR A 140 -29.05 2.28 7.40
C THR A 140 -29.60 1.99 8.79
N VAL A 141 -29.26 2.84 9.74
CA VAL A 141 -29.71 2.77 11.12
C VAL A 141 -30.46 4.04 11.52
N SER A 142 -31.31 3.96 12.53
CA SER A 142 -32.04 5.13 13.07
C SER A 142 -31.10 6.09 13.79
N ALA A 143 -31.55 7.34 14.02
CA ALA A 143 -30.81 8.32 14.82
C ALA A 143 -30.51 7.80 16.24
N ALA A 144 -31.46 7.11 16.87
CA ALA A 144 -31.29 6.52 18.19
C ALA A 144 -30.21 5.43 18.18
N GLU A 145 -30.16 4.58 17.16
CA GLU A 145 -29.12 3.57 17.00
C GLU A 145 -27.76 4.20 16.66
N ALA A 146 -27.73 5.23 15.82
CA ALA A 146 -26.50 5.97 15.50
C ALA A 146 -25.87 6.60 16.75
N LEU A 147 -26.67 7.18 17.65
CA LEU A 147 -26.22 7.73 18.93
C LEU A 147 -25.71 6.64 19.91
N ARG A 148 -26.27 5.43 19.84
CA ARG A 148 -25.73 4.31 20.64
C ARG A 148 -24.39 3.80 20.07
N LEU A 149 -24.26 3.75 18.75
CA LEU A 149 -23.02 3.33 18.09
C LEU A 149 -21.90 4.35 18.30
N VAL A 150 -22.19 5.62 18.14
CA VAL A 150 -21.22 6.73 18.26
C VAL A 150 -21.75 7.73 19.28
N PRO A 151 -21.45 7.55 20.56
CA PRO A 151 -21.84 8.50 21.61
C PRO A 151 -21.23 9.89 21.37
N GLY A 152 -22.01 10.92 21.57
CA GLY A 152 -21.56 12.32 21.41
C GLY A 152 -21.77 12.94 20.02
N LEU A 153 -22.37 12.22 19.05
CA LEU A 153 -22.78 12.81 17.78
C LEU A 153 -23.75 14.00 18.03
N ASP A 154 -23.62 15.04 17.20
CA ASP A 154 -24.59 16.13 17.22
C ASP A 154 -25.99 15.60 16.89
N ARG A 155 -26.95 15.86 17.77
CA ARG A 155 -28.32 15.42 17.62
C ARG A 155 -29.13 16.28 16.64
N ARG A 156 -28.67 17.51 16.37
CA ARG A 156 -29.39 18.45 15.51
C ARG A 156 -29.38 17.98 14.07
N GLY A 157 -30.56 17.67 13.55
CA GLY A 157 -30.73 17.20 12.17
C GLY A 157 -30.24 15.76 11.91
N LEU A 158 -29.78 15.02 12.93
CA LEU A 158 -29.36 13.63 12.78
C LEU A 158 -30.56 12.76 12.38
N SER A 159 -30.51 12.18 11.16
CA SER A 159 -31.56 11.30 10.62
C SER A 159 -31.22 9.82 10.80
N GLY A 160 -29.95 9.48 11.06
CA GLY A 160 -29.47 8.12 11.26
C GLY A 160 -28.01 7.95 10.91
N ALA A 161 -27.62 6.77 10.44
CA ALA A 161 -26.31 6.51 9.88
C ALA A 161 -26.35 5.44 8.78
N ALA A 162 -25.43 5.49 7.85
CA ALA A 162 -25.11 4.41 6.95
C ALA A 162 -24.06 3.48 7.60
N LEU A 163 -24.29 2.18 7.54
CA LEU A 163 -23.39 1.15 8.04
C LEU A 163 -23.07 0.15 6.93
N TRP A 164 -21.81 -0.01 6.64
CA TRP A 164 -21.31 -1.02 5.68
C TRP A 164 -19.99 -1.60 6.16
N HIS A 165 -19.47 -2.59 5.46
CA HIS A 165 -18.16 -3.15 5.76
C HIS A 165 -17.23 -3.01 4.55
N ASP A 166 -16.04 -2.52 4.80
CA ASP A 166 -14.88 -2.70 3.95
C ASP A 166 -13.93 -3.72 4.60
N ALA A 167 -12.65 -3.70 4.25
CA ALA A 167 -11.66 -4.48 4.96
C ALA A 167 -10.51 -3.59 5.42
N GLN A 168 -9.74 -4.06 6.38
CA GLN A 168 -8.54 -3.42 6.89
C GLN A 168 -7.36 -4.37 6.75
N ALA A 169 -6.23 -3.86 6.28
CA ALA A 169 -4.95 -4.52 6.46
C ALA A 169 -4.37 -4.09 7.82
N ALA A 170 -4.20 -5.00 8.75
CA ALA A 170 -3.55 -4.73 10.03
C ALA A 170 -2.13 -4.18 9.78
N SER A 171 -1.41 -4.76 8.82
CA SER A 171 -0.13 -4.29 8.34
C SER A 171 -0.07 -4.37 6.82
N THR A 172 0.03 -3.23 6.15
CA THR A 172 0.25 -3.15 4.70
C THR A 172 1.69 -3.53 4.35
N GLU A 173 2.60 -3.37 5.28
CA GLU A 173 4.01 -3.76 5.25
C GLU A 173 4.11 -5.29 5.16
N ARG A 174 3.52 -5.98 6.14
CA ARG A 174 3.47 -7.45 6.16
C ARG A 174 2.75 -8.04 4.94
N LEU A 175 1.71 -7.34 4.46
CA LEU A 175 1.01 -7.75 3.24
C LEU A 175 1.94 -7.64 2.00
N THR A 176 2.73 -6.56 1.88
CA THR A 176 3.73 -6.40 0.80
C THR A 176 4.82 -7.47 0.89
N ILE A 177 5.34 -7.74 2.08
CA ILE A 177 6.31 -8.83 2.33
C ILE A 177 5.70 -10.19 1.97
N GLY A 178 4.42 -10.42 2.26
CA GLY A 178 3.71 -11.64 1.86
C GLY A 178 3.70 -11.87 0.35
N PHE A 179 3.48 -10.82 -0.44
CA PHE A 179 3.58 -10.89 -1.91
C PHE A 179 4.99 -11.24 -2.37
N LEU A 180 6.03 -10.67 -1.73
CA LEU A 180 7.43 -10.96 -2.06
C LEU A 180 7.83 -12.40 -1.66
N HIS A 181 7.37 -12.87 -0.51
CA HIS A 181 7.56 -14.28 -0.14
C HIS A 181 6.94 -15.21 -1.18
N ALA A 182 5.69 -14.97 -1.56
CA ALA A 182 5.02 -15.77 -2.58
C ALA A 182 5.74 -15.72 -3.94
N ALA A 183 6.31 -14.54 -4.30
CA ALA A 183 7.11 -14.41 -5.51
C ALA A 183 8.40 -15.22 -5.44
N THR A 184 9.12 -15.16 -4.31
CA THR A 184 10.39 -15.90 -4.15
C THR A 184 10.18 -17.41 -4.01
N GLU A 185 9.12 -17.86 -3.37
CA GLU A 185 8.73 -19.28 -3.35
C GLU A 185 8.36 -19.79 -4.75
N ALA A 186 7.83 -18.93 -5.62
CA ALA A 186 7.58 -19.23 -7.02
C ALA A 186 8.83 -19.09 -7.92
N GLY A 187 10.02 -18.82 -7.35
CA GLY A 187 11.30 -18.76 -8.06
C GLY A 187 11.76 -17.36 -8.49
N ALA A 188 11.08 -16.28 -8.07
CA ALA A 188 11.62 -14.93 -8.27
C ALA A 188 12.84 -14.67 -7.39
N ALA A 189 13.78 -13.87 -7.89
CA ALA A 189 14.84 -13.28 -7.09
C ALA A 189 14.50 -11.82 -6.77
N ALA A 190 14.78 -11.37 -5.55
CA ALA A 190 14.53 -10.00 -5.13
C ALA A 190 15.71 -9.44 -4.35
N ALA A 191 15.97 -8.12 -4.48
CA ALA A 191 16.93 -7.41 -3.66
C ALA A 191 16.40 -6.02 -3.29
N ASN A 192 16.46 -5.69 -2.00
CA ASN A 192 16.29 -4.33 -1.51
C ASN A 192 17.65 -3.61 -1.44
N HIS A 193 17.64 -2.29 -1.19
CA HIS A 193 18.81 -1.43 -1.24
C HIS A 193 19.62 -1.57 -2.54
N ALA A 194 18.91 -1.84 -3.65
CA ALA A 194 19.42 -2.06 -5.00
C ALA A 194 18.70 -1.12 -5.97
N GLU A 195 19.35 -0.01 -6.33
CA GLU A 195 18.75 1.08 -7.08
C GLU A 195 18.94 0.92 -8.59
N ALA A 196 17.84 0.87 -9.34
CA ALA A 196 17.88 1.00 -10.79
C ALA A 196 18.30 2.42 -11.17
N VAL A 197 19.53 2.59 -11.72
CA VAL A 197 20.10 3.90 -12.04
C VAL A 197 19.98 4.27 -13.50
N SER A 198 19.86 3.29 -14.40
CA SER A 198 19.59 3.53 -15.82
C SER A 198 18.97 2.31 -16.50
N LEU A 199 18.37 2.51 -17.68
CA LEU A 199 17.91 1.42 -18.54
C LEU A 199 19.04 0.98 -19.47
N LEU A 200 19.28 -0.31 -19.56
CA LEU A 200 20.19 -0.90 -20.54
C LEU A 200 19.49 -0.99 -21.89
N ARG A 201 20.17 -0.61 -22.96
CA ARG A 201 19.64 -0.67 -24.32
C ARG A 201 20.51 -1.54 -25.21
N SER A 202 19.88 -2.33 -26.07
CA SER A 202 20.54 -3.14 -27.07
C SER A 202 19.61 -3.35 -28.26
N GLY A 203 20.10 -3.17 -29.48
CA GLY A 203 19.31 -3.38 -30.69
C GLY A 203 18.01 -2.58 -30.78
N GLY A 204 17.99 -1.33 -30.29
CA GLY A 204 16.81 -0.45 -30.33
C GLY A 204 15.75 -0.77 -29.27
N ARG A 205 16.02 -1.70 -28.34
CA ARG A 205 15.08 -2.10 -27.28
C ARG A 205 15.69 -1.90 -25.89
N VAL A 206 14.85 -1.87 -24.86
CA VAL A 206 15.29 -2.02 -23.47
C VAL A 206 15.61 -3.50 -23.21
N ALA A 207 16.82 -3.74 -22.67
CA ALA A 207 17.39 -5.09 -22.47
C ALA A 207 17.76 -5.35 -20.99
N GLY A 208 17.33 -4.51 -20.08
CA GLY A 208 17.61 -4.63 -18.66
C GLY A 208 17.79 -3.28 -17.96
N VAL A 209 18.40 -3.31 -16.79
CA VAL A 209 18.68 -2.14 -15.94
C VAL A 209 20.08 -2.21 -15.35
N ALA A 210 20.75 -1.06 -15.25
CA ALA A 210 21.94 -0.92 -14.42
C ALA A 210 21.49 -0.68 -12.98
N VAL A 211 22.05 -1.45 -12.04
CA VAL A 211 21.66 -1.47 -10.64
C VAL A 211 22.84 -1.08 -9.77
N ARG A 212 22.68 -0.07 -8.93
CA ARG A 212 23.65 0.33 -7.92
C ARG A 212 23.32 -0.33 -6.57
N ASP A 213 24.31 -0.95 -5.94
CA ASP A 213 24.21 -1.38 -4.54
C ASP A 213 24.25 -0.13 -3.65
N ARG A 214 23.28 0.02 -2.74
CA ARG A 214 23.23 1.14 -1.80
C ARG A 214 23.84 0.83 -0.44
N LEU A 215 24.19 -0.43 -0.20
CA LEU A 215 24.84 -0.88 1.03
C LEU A 215 26.35 -1.10 0.86
N ALA A 216 26.79 -1.24 -0.39
CA ALA A 216 28.18 -1.39 -0.75
C ALA A 216 28.49 -0.56 -2.02
N GLU A 217 29.76 -0.36 -2.34
CA GLU A 217 30.14 0.23 -3.61
C GLU A 217 29.95 -0.77 -4.75
N GLY A 218 29.47 -0.28 -5.87
CA GLY A 218 29.36 -1.07 -7.09
C GLY A 218 28.09 -0.88 -7.88
N THR A 219 28.19 -1.16 -9.17
CA THR A 219 27.06 -1.20 -10.12
C THR A 219 27.15 -2.51 -10.89
N LEU A 220 25.99 -3.13 -11.12
CA LEU A 220 25.85 -4.37 -11.90
C LEU A 220 24.82 -4.18 -13.02
N GLU A 221 24.89 -5.02 -14.05
CA GLU A 221 23.88 -5.12 -15.08
C GLU A 221 22.90 -6.24 -14.76
N LEU A 222 21.65 -5.90 -14.61
CA LEU A 222 20.53 -6.85 -14.55
C LEU A 222 19.90 -6.92 -15.95
N ARG A 223 20.25 -7.97 -16.69
CA ARG A 223 19.75 -8.18 -18.05
C ARG A 223 18.38 -8.87 -18.03
N ALA A 224 17.46 -8.38 -18.87
CA ALA A 224 16.12 -8.94 -18.96
C ALA A 224 15.50 -8.69 -20.33
N ARG A 225 14.66 -9.65 -20.76
CA ARG A 225 13.90 -9.53 -22.01
C ARG A 225 12.80 -8.48 -21.92
N MET A 226 12.22 -8.29 -20.75
CA MET A 226 11.23 -7.25 -20.44
C MET A 226 11.57 -6.55 -19.13
N VAL A 227 11.41 -5.25 -19.08
CA VAL A 227 11.50 -4.44 -17.86
C VAL A 227 10.11 -3.92 -17.50
N VAL A 228 9.69 -4.14 -16.26
CA VAL A 228 8.47 -3.54 -15.70
C VAL A 228 8.86 -2.46 -14.72
N ASN A 229 8.66 -1.20 -15.10
CA ASN A 229 8.86 -0.05 -14.23
C ASN A 229 7.64 0.12 -13.32
N ALA A 230 7.73 -0.39 -12.09
CA ALA A 230 6.73 -0.29 -11.03
C ALA A 230 7.21 0.61 -9.88
N ALA A 231 8.06 1.59 -10.15
CA ALA A 231 8.67 2.50 -9.18
C ALA A 231 7.67 3.53 -8.58
N GLY A 232 6.37 3.33 -8.78
CA GLY A 232 5.32 4.17 -8.19
C GLY A 232 5.44 5.65 -8.57
N PRO A 233 5.53 6.57 -7.59
CA PRO A 233 5.68 8.01 -7.87
C PRO A 233 6.97 8.38 -8.62
N TRP A 234 7.98 7.53 -8.55
CA TRP A 234 9.29 7.75 -9.18
C TRP A 234 9.42 7.08 -10.56
N ALA A 235 8.32 6.55 -11.11
CA ALA A 235 8.35 5.88 -12.41
C ALA A 235 8.85 6.78 -13.53
N ASP A 236 8.44 8.06 -13.55
CA ASP A 236 8.89 9.04 -14.56
C ASP A 236 10.37 9.41 -14.37
N GLU A 237 10.89 9.41 -13.14
CA GLU A 237 12.32 9.60 -12.86
C GLU A 237 13.17 8.45 -13.42
N VAL A 238 12.72 7.21 -13.27
CA VAL A 238 13.38 6.05 -13.89
C VAL A 238 13.41 6.18 -15.40
N LEU A 239 12.31 6.62 -16.02
CA LEU A 239 12.23 6.86 -17.47
C LEU A 239 13.18 7.97 -17.90
N ALA A 240 13.24 9.09 -17.19
CA ALA A 240 14.12 10.21 -17.50
C ALA A 240 15.60 9.80 -17.44
N ARG A 241 16.00 9.04 -16.42
CA ARG A 241 17.37 8.47 -16.32
C ARG A 241 17.69 7.49 -17.47
N GLY A 242 16.67 6.83 -18.02
CA GLY A 242 16.77 5.99 -19.20
C GLY A 242 16.74 6.75 -20.54
N GLY A 243 16.79 8.10 -20.53
CA GLY A 243 16.74 8.94 -21.72
C GLY A 243 15.35 9.02 -22.38
N LEU A 244 14.29 8.67 -21.63
CA LEU A 244 12.88 8.78 -22.04
C LEU A 244 12.26 10.00 -21.35
N GLY A 245 12.60 11.21 -21.86
CA GLY A 245 12.09 12.45 -21.30
C GLY A 245 10.58 12.60 -21.55
N ARG A 246 9.79 12.46 -20.49
CA ARG A 246 8.38 12.88 -20.44
C ARG A 246 8.21 13.91 -19.35
N PRO A 247 7.27 14.87 -19.50
CA PRO A 247 6.88 15.67 -18.36
C PRO A 247 6.38 14.74 -17.23
N PRO A 248 6.89 14.89 -16.00
CA PRO A 248 6.45 14.06 -14.90
C PRO A 248 4.95 14.27 -14.66
N ALA A 249 4.25 13.17 -14.37
CA ALA A 249 2.86 13.24 -13.98
C ALA A 249 2.72 14.05 -12.68
N PRO A 250 1.67 14.89 -12.54
CA PRO A 250 1.45 15.61 -11.31
C PRO A 250 1.26 14.64 -10.13
N LEU A 251 1.91 14.94 -9.02
CA LEU A 251 1.82 14.17 -7.79
C LEU A 251 1.10 14.96 -6.71
N LEU A 252 0.38 14.26 -5.86
CA LEU A 252 -0.20 14.78 -4.63
C LEU A 252 0.53 14.16 -3.44
N ARG A 253 0.76 14.97 -2.42
CA ARG A 253 1.17 14.52 -1.10
C ARG A 253 -0.08 14.08 -0.34
N ALA A 254 -0.13 12.82 0.00
CA ALA A 254 -1.21 12.22 0.79
C ALA A 254 -0.74 12.03 2.23
N ARG A 255 -1.53 12.47 3.21
CA ARG A 255 -1.20 12.36 4.63
C ARG A 255 -2.30 11.67 5.42
N ASN A 256 -1.87 10.82 6.34
CA ASN A 256 -2.71 10.25 7.39
C ASN A 256 -2.02 10.50 8.73
N VAL A 257 -2.79 10.84 9.75
CA VAL A 257 -2.24 11.10 11.10
C VAL A 257 -2.58 9.94 12.00
N VAL A 258 -1.56 9.30 12.56
CA VAL A 258 -1.73 8.30 13.62
C VAL A 258 -1.88 9.04 14.95
N LEU A 259 -2.96 8.73 15.66
CA LEU A 259 -3.26 9.32 16.96
C LEU A 259 -2.82 8.38 18.09
N ARG A 260 -2.24 8.94 19.17
CA ARG A 260 -1.84 8.17 20.37
C ARG A 260 -3.04 7.55 21.09
N ARG A 261 -4.21 8.14 20.91
CA ARG A 261 -5.44 7.70 21.56
C ARG A 261 -5.91 6.36 21.04
N ALA A 262 -6.38 5.52 21.97
CA ALA A 262 -7.17 4.35 21.62
C ALA A 262 -8.46 4.76 20.88
N PRO A 263 -8.97 3.90 19.98
CA PRO A 263 -10.21 4.19 19.28
C PRO A 263 -11.38 4.31 20.28
N VAL A 264 -12.19 5.36 20.11
CA VAL A 264 -13.40 5.57 20.92
C VAL A 264 -14.44 4.49 20.60
N VAL A 265 -14.43 3.98 19.36
CA VAL A 265 -15.32 2.94 18.85
C VAL A 265 -14.54 1.90 18.04
N PRO A 266 -14.97 0.64 17.98
CA PRO A 266 -14.23 -0.46 17.32
C PRO A 266 -14.44 -0.51 15.80
N PHE A 267 -14.93 0.55 15.17
CA PHE A 267 -15.21 0.66 13.75
C PHE A 267 -14.80 2.02 13.20
N ALA A 268 -14.67 2.11 11.90
CA ALA A 268 -14.34 3.37 11.23
C ALA A 268 -15.54 4.32 11.24
N VAL A 269 -15.31 5.59 11.57
CA VAL A 269 -16.36 6.61 11.51
C VAL A 269 -15.98 7.66 10.47
N GLY A 270 -16.89 7.95 9.55
CA GLY A 270 -16.72 8.98 8.54
C GLY A 270 -17.45 10.26 8.91
N ALA A 271 -16.85 11.41 8.62
CA ALA A 271 -17.47 12.71 8.68
C ALA A 271 -17.18 13.52 7.41
N LYS A 272 -18.11 14.35 6.99
CA LYS A 272 -17.92 15.28 5.87
C LYS A 272 -17.23 16.54 6.37
N SER A 273 -16.13 16.93 5.73
CA SER A 273 -15.42 18.18 5.99
C SER A 273 -14.95 18.76 4.66
N GLU A 274 -15.15 20.06 4.44
CA GLU A 274 -14.68 20.81 3.27
C GLU A 274 -14.93 20.11 1.92
N GLY A 275 -16.12 19.52 1.76
CA GLY A 275 -16.53 18.83 0.52
C GLY A 275 -15.99 17.41 0.32
N ARG A 276 -15.19 16.89 1.26
CA ARG A 276 -14.68 15.52 1.26
C ARG A 276 -15.10 14.73 2.50
N PHE A 277 -14.94 13.42 2.47
CA PHE A 277 -15.06 12.58 3.65
C PHE A 277 -13.70 12.33 4.28
N LEU A 278 -13.62 12.54 5.59
CA LEU A 278 -12.55 12.11 6.47
C LEU A 278 -12.99 10.87 7.24
N PHE A 279 -12.04 10.05 7.65
CA PHE A 279 -12.31 8.85 8.45
C PHE A 279 -11.39 8.78 9.65
N LEU A 280 -11.97 8.46 10.81
CA LEU A 280 -11.25 7.94 11.97
C LEU A 280 -11.34 6.41 11.91
N VAL A 281 -10.21 5.75 11.80
CA VAL A 281 -10.12 4.30 11.61
C VAL A 281 -9.39 3.67 12.80
N PRO A 282 -10.00 2.73 13.53
CA PRO A 282 -9.32 1.99 14.59
C PRO A 282 -8.22 1.11 13.99
N TRP A 283 -7.02 1.15 14.57
CA TRP A 283 -5.88 0.39 14.07
C TRP A 283 -4.87 0.10 15.19
N GLU A 284 -4.60 -1.17 15.49
CA GLU A 284 -3.58 -1.64 16.42
C GLU A 284 -3.53 -0.86 17.76
N GLY A 285 -4.69 -0.73 18.41
CA GLY A 285 -4.86 -0.01 19.67
C GLY A 285 -4.79 1.52 19.55
N ARG A 286 -4.65 2.06 18.34
CA ARG A 286 -4.60 3.48 18.02
C ARG A 286 -5.71 3.85 17.03
N THR A 287 -5.75 5.11 16.66
CA THR A 287 -6.65 5.62 15.63
C THR A 287 -5.83 6.25 14.50
N ILE A 288 -6.17 5.95 13.24
CA ILE A 288 -5.62 6.66 12.08
C ILE A 288 -6.71 7.58 11.55
N LEU A 289 -6.36 8.87 11.38
CA LEU A 289 -7.16 9.88 10.70
C LEU A 289 -6.69 10.01 9.26
N GLY A 290 -7.58 10.04 8.31
CA GLY A 290 -7.17 10.28 6.90
C GLY A 290 -8.34 10.49 5.95
N THR A 291 -7.99 10.95 4.76
CA THR A 291 -6.69 11.30 4.19
C THR A 291 -6.76 12.74 3.71
N SER A 292 -5.73 13.54 3.96
CA SER A 292 -5.56 14.84 3.30
C SER A 292 -4.73 14.70 2.02
N TYR A 293 -4.93 15.62 1.08
CA TYR A 293 -4.19 15.66 -0.18
C TYR A 293 -3.83 17.10 -0.52
N GLU A 294 -2.59 17.34 -0.91
CA GLU A 294 -2.10 18.64 -1.39
C GLU A 294 -1.15 18.44 -2.58
N PRO A 295 -0.96 19.43 -3.48
CA PRO A 295 0.02 19.34 -4.57
C PRO A 295 1.43 19.10 -4.04
N ALA A 296 2.13 18.11 -4.59
CA ALA A 296 3.50 17.77 -4.13
C ALA A 296 4.55 18.81 -4.57
N GLY A 297 4.24 19.62 -5.59
CA GLY A 297 5.12 20.70 -6.08
C GLY A 297 5.05 21.99 -5.25
N GLU A 298 4.15 22.07 -4.29
CA GLU A 298 3.99 23.18 -3.40
C GLU A 298 4.67 22.94 -2.04
N PRO A 299 5.08 23.98 -1.29
CA PRO A 299 5.56 23.81 0.07
C PRO A 299 4.52 23.05 0.91
N PRO A 300 4.96 22.12 1.76
CA PRO A 300 4.03 21.32 2.57
C PRO A 300 3.32 22.19 3.60
N SER A 301 2.00 22.02 3.71
CA SER A 301 1.23 22.60 4.81
C SER A 301 1.60 21.93 6.15
N ASP A 302 1.32 22.61 7.26
CA ASP A 302 1.46 21.97 8.59
C ASP A 302 0.46 20.82 8.72
N PRO A 303 0.89 19.56 8.96
CA PRO A 303 -0.01 18.45 9.18
C PRO A 303 -1.00 18.67 10.34
N MET A 304 -0.68 19.57 11.24
CA MET A 304 -1.55 19.89 12.38
C MET A 304 -2.79 20.73 11.97
N GLU A 305 -2.73 21.48 10.88
CA GLU A 305 -3.92 22.13 10.31
C GLU A 305 -4.97 21.11 9.87
N PHE A 306 -4.52 20.01 9.28
CA PHE A 306 -5.40 18.88 8.92
C PHE A 306 -6.02 18.24 10.17
N LEU A 307 -5.27 18.14 11.27
CA LEU A 307 -5.80 17.61 12.53
C LEU A 307 -6.80 18.58 13.16
N ASP A 308 -6.59 19.91 13.06
CA ASP A 308 -7.56 20.92 13.50
C ASP A 308 -8.88 20.86 12.69
N GLU A 309 -8.79 20.69 11.37
CA GLU A 309 -9.96 20.44 10.52
C GLU A 309 -10.73 19.20 11.00
N ALA A 310 -10.02 18.11 11.22
CA ALA A 310 -10.61 16.86 11.66
C ALA A 310 -11.20 16.96 13.08
N SER A 311 -10.59 17.72 13.99
CA SER A 311 -11.12 17.93 15.33
C SER A 311 -12.48 18.61 15.32
N ARG A 312 -12.72 19.50 14.37
CA ARG A 312 -14.06 20.11 14.16
C ARG A 312 -15.05 19.11 13.57
N ALA A 313 -14.62 18.30 12.58
CA ALA A 313 -15.49 17.30 11.93
C ALA A 313 -15.87 16.15 12.86
N PHE A 314 -15.00 15.80 13.79
CA PHE A 314 -15.17 14.74 14.78
C PHE A 314 -15.19 15.28 16.22
N ALA A 315 -15.91 16.39 16.45
CA ALA A 315 -15.96 17.03 17.77
C ALA A 315 -16.31 16.08 18.92
N TRP A 316 -17.12 15.06 18.64
CA TRP A 316 -17.48 14.00 19.59
C TRP A 316 -16.30 13.14 20.05
N ALA A 317 -15.23 13.05 19.23
CA ALA A 317 -14.07 12.21 19.54
C ALA A 317 -13.06 12.93 20.44
N GLY A 318 -13.14 14.26 20.56
CA GLY A 318 -12.26 15.08 21.40
C GLY A 318 -10.78 14.98 21.02
N ILE A 319 -10.49 14.81 19.73
CA ILE A 319 -9.12 14.72 19.20
C ILE A 319 -8.50 16.11 19.05
N GLY A 320 -7.18 16.21 19.19
CA GLY A 320 -6.46 17.49 19.03
C GLY A 320 -4.97 17.27 18.72
N ARG A 321 -4.24 18.39 18.53
CA ARG A 321 -2.81 18.38 18.14
C ARG A 321 -1.92 17.51 19.05
N ALA A 322 -2.19 17.51 20.35
CA ALA A 322 -1.44 16.71 21.32
C ALA A 322 -1.58 15.18 21.12
N ASP A 323 -2.60 14.75 20.39
CA ASP A 323 -2.84 13.34 20.12
C ASP A 323 -1.99 12.80 18.95
N ALA A 324 -1.36 13.66 18.13
CA ALA A 324 -0.54 13.22 17.01
C ALA A 324 0.66 12.39 17.49
N ALA A 325 0.79 11.17 16.96
CA ALA A 325 1.91 10.26 17.24
C ALA A 325 2.89 10.20 16.08
N LEU A 326 2.37 10.14 14.85
CA LEU A 326 3.13 10.02 13.62
C LEU A 326 2.29 10.49 12.43
N VAL A 327 2.93 11.11 11.46
CA VAL A 327 2.32 11.43 10.17
C VAL A 327 2.80 10.44 9.12
N HIS A 328 1.89 9.68 8.56
CA HIS A 328 2.16 8.87 7.38
C HIS A 328 2.02 9.76 6.15
N GLU A 329 3.12 10.02 5.46
CA GLU A 329 3.14 10.83 4.24
C GLU A 329 3.62 10.01 3.04
N GLY A 330 2.96 10.17 1.90
CA GLY A 330 3.36 9.51 0.66
C GLY A 330 2.87 10.25 -0.57
N LEU A 331 3.56 10.05 -1.70
CA LEU A 331 3.21 10.66 -2.98
C LEU A 331 2.26 9.75 -3.76
N VAL A 332 1.19 10.30 -4.28
CA VAL A 332 0.22 9.56 -5.11
C VAL A 332 -0.05 10.30 -6.42
N PRO A 333 -0.40 9.60 -7.50
CA PRO A 333 -0.70 10.24 -8.78
C PRO A 333 -1.89 11.20 -8.66
N GLY A 334 -1.65 12.46 -9.10
CA GLY A 334 -2.67 13.48 -9.26
C GLY A 334 -3.27 13.49 -10.66
N ARG A 335 -4.27 14.37 -10.87
CA ARG A 335 -4.75 14.80 -12.19
C ARG A 335 -4.21 16.20 -12.44
N GLY A 336 -3.99 16.56 -13.69
CA GLY A 336 -3.67 17.95 -14.06
C GLY A 336 -4.77 18.91 -13.57
N GLY A 337 -4.36 19.98 -12.86
CA GLY A 337 -5.25 20.93 -12.17
C GLY A 337 -5.29 20.71 -10.65
N ALA A 338 -5.63 21.74 -9.92
CA ALA A 338 -5.25 22.00 -8.53
C ALA A 338 -5.61 21.00 -7.42
N SER A 339 -6.33 19.90 -7.60
CA SER A 339 -6.63 19.01 -6.45
C SER A 339 -7.19 17.62 -6.77
N GLY A 340 -7.09 17.15 -8.00
CA GLY A 340 -7.71 15.89 -8.40
C GLY A 340 -6.82 14.67 -8.18
N LEU A 341 -7.16 13.80 -7.22
CA LEU A 341 -6.55 12.46 -7.12
C LEU A 341 -6.83 11.66 -8.41
N SER A 342 -5.79 11.08 -9.00
CA SER A 342 -5.98 10.09 -10.07
C SER A 342 -6.75 8.89 -9.51
N THR A 343 -7.70 8.39 -10.27
CA THR A 343 -8.53 7.26 -9.84
C THR A 343 -8.35 6.03 -10.70
N ARG A 344 -7.55 6.13 -11.77
CA ARG A 344 -7.24 5.03 -12.69
C ARG A 344 -5.74 4.74 -12.65
N PRO A 345 -5.33 3.49 -12.50
CA PRO A 345 -3.94 3.10 -12.73
C PRO A 345 -3.60 3.33 -14.20
N ARG A 346 -2.33 3.64 -14.46
CA ARG A 346 -1.80 3.74 -15.81
C ARG A 346 -0.90 2.54 -16.07
N LEU A 347 -1.21 1.81 -17.10
CA LEU A 347 -0.34 0.81 -17.69
C LEU A 347 0.08 1.35 -19.05
N HIS A 348 1.38 1.54 -19.26
CA HIS A 348 1.95 2.12 -20.47
C HIS A 348 2.81 1.07 -21.17
N ASP A 349 2.42 0.74 -22.39
CA ASP A 349 3.13 -0.16 -23.28
C ASP A 349 4.06 0.67 -24.19
N HIS A 350 5.34 0.79 -23.80
CA HIS A 350 6.29 1.63 -24.53
C HIS A 350 6.55 1.16 -25.96
N GLU A 351 6.35 -0.13 -26.27
CA GLU A 351 6.45 -0.61 -27.63
C GLU A 351 5.32 -0.07 -28.51
N ALA A 352 4.08 -0.13 -28.03
CA ALA A 352 2.93 0.33 -28.79
C ALA A 352 2.80 1.85 -28.82
N GLU A 353 3.16 2.54 -27.72
CA GLU A 353 2.92 3.98 -27.56
C GLU A 353 4.13 4.83 -27.94
N ASP A 354 5.37 4.31 -27.79
CA ASP A 354 6.64 5.05 -27.99
C ASP A 354 7.55 4.40 -29.02
N GLY A 355 7.20 3.23 -29.58
CA GLY A 355 8.09 2.47 -30.47
C GLY A 355 9.33 1.90 -29.76
N LEU A 356 9.30 1.72 -28.44
CA LEU A 356 10.41 1.21 -27.65
C LEU A 356 10.08 -0.17 -27.04
N PRO A 357 10.47 -1.27 -27.68
CA PRO A 357 10.25 -2.61 -27.14
C PRO A 357 11.00 -2.88 -25.84
N GLY A 358 10.52 -3.85 -25.07
CA GLY A 358 11.19 -4.33 -23.87
C GLY A 358 10.87 -3.58 -22.59
N LEU A 359 9.96 -2.59 -22.63
CA LEU A 359 9.60 -1.78 -21.45
C LEU A 359 8.08 -1.64 -21.30
N VAL A 360 7.62 -1.83 -20.08
CA VAL A 360 6.25 -1.53 -19.62
C VAL A 360 6.33 -0.69 -18.35
N SER A 361 5.59 0.41 -18.26
CA SER A 361 5.50 1.21 -17.05
C SER A 361 4.14 1.07 -16.38
N LEU A 362 4.14 0.92 -15.06
CA LEU A 362 2.97 0.73 -14.23
C LEU A 362 2.92 1.78 -13.13
N GLN A 363 1.91 2.66 -13.17
CA GLN A 363 1.65 3.64 -12.13
C GLN A 363 0.32 3.34 -11.44
N GLY A 364 0.39 2.88 -10.21
CA GLY A 364 -0.77 2.54 -9.40
C GLY A 364 -1.32 3.72 -8.62
N VAL A 365 -2.60 3.62 -8.24
CA VAL A 365 -3.30 4.68 -7.49
C VAL A 365 -3.96 4.16 -6.20
N LYS A 366 -4.07 2.85 -6.03
CA LYS A 366 -4.77 2.23 -4.89
C LYS A 366 -4.11 0.93 -4.49
N TYR A 367 -3.92 0.76 -3.20
CA TYR A 367 -3.43 -0.50 -2.63
C TYR A 367 -4.37 -1.68 -2.98
N THR A 368 -5.68 -1.50 -2.77
CA THR A 368 -6.70 -2.54 -2.97
C THR A 368 -6.63 -3.23 -4.33
N THR A 369 -6.35 -2.48 -5.41
CA THR A 369 -6.41 -3.02 -6.78
C THR A 369 -5.04 -3.39 -7.34
N ALA A 370 -3.97 -3.37 -6.52
CA ALA A 370 -2.60 -3.61 -6.97
C ALA A 370 -2.47 -4.98 -7.65
N ARG A 371 -3.06 -6.04 -7.08
CA ARG A 371 -3.04 -7.38 -7.63
C ARG A 371 -3.66 -7.45 -9.05
N ALA A 372 -4.87 -6.91 -9.24
CA ALA A 372 -5.54 -6.94 -10.55
C ALA A 372 -4.82 -6.07 -11.60
N VAL A 373 -4.16 -5.01 -11.17
CA VAL A 373 -3.36 -4.17 -12.09
C VAL A 373 -2.07 -4.91 -12.47
N ALA A 374 -1.44 -5.61 -11.52
CA ALA A 374 -0.30 -6.46 -11.77
C ALA A 374 -0.64 -7.59 -12.75
N GLU A 375 -1.79 -8.26 -12.58
CA GLU A 375 -2.30 -9.27 -13.53
C GLU A 375 -2.34 -8.71 -14.96
N ARG A 376 -2.93 -7.52 -15.16
CA ARG A 376 -2.96 -6.88 -16.50
C ARG A 376 -1.58 -6.54 -17.04
N ALA A 377 -0.65 -6.14 -16.17
CA ALA A 377 0.72 -5.85 -16.57
C ALA A 377 1.46 -7.12 -17.00
N VAL A 378 1.28 -8.21 -16.27
CA VAL A 378 1.88 -9.51 -16.60
C VAL A 378 1.23 -10.11 -17.86
N ASP A 379 -0.08 -9.96 -18.05
CA ASP A 379 -0.74 -10.34 -19.32
C ASP A 379 -0.13 -9.62 -20.53
N LEU A 380 0.21 -8.34 -20.38
CA LEU A 380 0.91 -7.58 -21.42
C LEU A 380 2.33 -8.11 -21.63
N VAL A 381 3.08 -8.33 -20.55
CA VAL A 381 4.45 -8.89 -20.61
C VAL A 381 4.49 -10.24 -21.30
N VAL A 382 3.58 -11.15 -20.94
CA VAL A 382 3.48 -12.49 -21.57
C VAL A 382 3.23 -12.37 -23.08
N ARG A 383 2.31 -11.48 -23.48
CA ARG A 383 2.07 -11.23 -24.93
C ARG A 383 3.30 -10.67 -25.63
N ARG A 384 4.02 -9.72 -25.03
CA ARG A 384 5.26 -9.12 -25.60
C ARG A 384 6.42 -10.08 -25.66
N LEU A 385 6.48 -11.06 -24.76
CA LEU A 385 7.45 -12.14 -24.79
C LEU A 385 7.11 -13.22 -25.84
N GLY A 386 5.89 -13.23 -26.38
CA GLY A 386 5.41 -14.27 -27.27
C GLY A 386 5.37 -15.65 -26.60
N ARG A 387 5.14 -15.70 -25.27
CA ARG A 387 5.09 -16.95 -24.50
C ARG A 387 3.67 -17.41 -24.26
N ASP A 388 3.50 -18.72 -24.28
CA ASP A 388 2.33 -19.34 -23.66
C ASP A 388 2.57 -19.47 -22.15
N ALA A 389 1.68 -18.91 -21.35
CA ALA A 389 1.76 -18.92 -19.91
C ALA A 389 0.37 -19.16 -19.30
N PRO A 390 0.29 -19.87 -18.16
CA PRO A 390 -1.00 -20.13 -17.52
C PRO A 390 -1.67 -18.82 -17.07
N ALA A 391 -2.98 -18.88 -16.91
CA ALA A 391 -3.75 -17.76 -16.38
C ALA A 391 -3.34 -17.42 -14.94
N CYS A 392 -3.50 -16.13 -14.57
CA CYS A 392 -3.25 -15.66 -13.22
C CYS A 392 -4.06 -16.41 -12.15
N ARG A 393 -3.39 -16.83 -11.08
CA ARG A 393 -3.99 -17.50 -9.93
C ARG A 393 -3.81 -16.75 -8.62
N THR A 394 -3.23 -15.54 -8.66
CA THR A 394 -2.90 -14.76 -7.47
C THR A 394 -4.12 -14.34 -6.65
N ALA A 395 -5.33 -14.32 -7.25
CA ALA A 395 -6.57 -14.02 -6.53
C ALA A 395 -7.05 -15.15 -5.58
N VAL A 396 -6.50 -16.36 -5.74
CA VAL A 396 -6.95 -17.55 -5.01
C VAL A 396 -5.82 -18.32 -4.33
N THR A 397 -4.57 -17.96 -4.59
CA THR A 397 -3.40 -18.58 -3.96
C THR A 397 -3.08 -17.86 -2.64
N PRO A 398 -3.05 -18.54 -1.48
CA PRO A 398 -2.70 -17.93 -0.21
C PRO A 398 -1.28 -17.34 -0.20
N LEU A 399 -1.11 -16.21 0.49
CA LEU A 399 0.19 -15.58 0.69
C LEU A 399 0.92 -16.19 1.89
N PRO A 400 2.04 -16.90 1.70
CA PRO A 400 2.71 -17.66 2.77
C PRO A 400 3.29 -16.77 3.88
N GLY A 401 3.87 -15.63 3.51
CA GLY A 401 4.50 -14.70 4.44
C GLY A 401 3.61 -13.58 4.97
N ALA A 402 2.32 -13.53 4.56
CA ALA A 402 1.39 -12.46 4.99
C ALA A 402 0.82 -12.77 6.37
N ARG A 403 1.66 -12.73 7.39
CA ARG A 403 1.29 -12.92 8.80
C ARG A 403 2.06 -11.94 9.68
N LEU A 404 1.50 -11.60 10.84
CA LEU A 404 2.26 -10.94 11.88
C LEU A 404 3.23 -11.97 12.51
N LEU A 405 4.46 -11.54 12.75
CA LEU A 405 5.44 -12.39 13.41
C LEU A 405 5.07 -12.54 14.89
N GLY A 406 4.85 -13.77 15.32
CA GLY A 406 4.58 -14.11 16.72
C GLY A 406 5.84 -14.54 17.46
N GLY A 407 5.73 -14.71 18.79
CA GLY A 407 6.82 -15.18 19.64
C GLY A 407 7.69 -14.09 20.26
N PRO A 408 8.81 -14.46 20.90
CA PRO A 408 9.76 -13.54 21.49
C PRO A 408 10.31 -12.52 20.48
N LEU A 409 10.63 -11.32 20.94
CA LEU A 409 11.09 -10.24 20.06
C LEU A 409 12.39 -10.61 19.34
N GLU A 410 13.33 -11.26 20.02
CA GLU A 410 14.58 -11.73 19.44
C GLU A 410 14.36 -12.67 18.26
N ASP A 411 13.46 -13.65 18.38
CA ASP A 411 13.14 -14.61 17.30
C ASP A 411 12.51 -13.89 16.10
N ARG A 412 11.67 -12.90 16.37
CA ARG A 412 11.05 -12.06 15.32
C ARG A 412 12.11 -11.25 14.57
N VAL A 413 13.10 -10.69 15.27
CA VAL A 413 14.21 -9.96 14.66
C VAL A 413 15.08 -10.89 13.81
N LEU A 414 15.41 -12.08 14.31
CA LEU A 414 16.17 -13.07 13.54
C LEU A 414 15.44 -13.49 12.27
N CYS A 415 14.13 -13.72 12.35
CA CYS A 415 13.30 -14.00 11.17
C CYS A 415 13.32 -12.82 10.18
N ALA A 416 13.18 -11.58 10.67
CA ALA A 416 13.21 -10.38 9.83
C ALA A 416 14.54 -10.24 9.07
N VAL A 417 15.68 -10.55 9.72
CA VAL A 417 17.00 -10.48 9.09
C VAL A 417 17.23 -11.67 8.14
N ARG A 418 17.06 -12.90 8.64
CA ARG A 418 17.44 -14.12 7.90
C ARG A 418 16.50 -14.44 6.75
N ASP A 419 15.20 -14.23 6.95
CA ASP A 419 14.18 -14.69 6.02
C ASP A 419 13.52 -13.55 5.22
N GLU A 420 13.68 -12.28 5.66
CA GLU A 420 12.94 -11.16 5.09
C GLU A 420 13.82 -9.96 4.68
N MET A 421 15.15 -10.13 4.65
CA MET A 421 16.10 -9.11 4.22
C MET A 421 15.99 -7.78 4.99
N ALA A 422 15.76 -7.78 6.30
CA ALA A 422 15.92 -6.59 7.11
C ALA A 422 17.42 -6.32 7.31
N LEU A 423 17.98 -5.34 6.63
CA LEU A 423 19.39 -5.05 6.57
C LEU A 423 19.77 -3.76 7.31
N THR A 424 18.77 -2.95 7.66
CA THR A 424 18.89 -1.73 8.44
C THR A 424 17.90 -1.75 9.61
N LEU A 425 18.15 -0.97 10.64
CA LEU A 425 17.24 -0.86 11.77
C LEU A 425 15.86 -0.33 11.38
N PRO A 426 15.73 0.68 10.48
CA PRO A 426 14.44 1.07 9.92
C PRO A 426 13.71 -0.05 9.18
N ASP A 427 14.39 -0.96 8.46
CA ASP A 427 13.74 -2.08 7.78
C ASP A 427 13.02 -2.98 8.78
N ALA A 428 13.73 -3.35 9.86
CA ALA A 428 13.17 -4.20 10.90
C ALA A 428 12.02 -3.51 11.64
N VAL A 429 12.27 -2.33 12.19
CA VAL A 429 11.35 -1.63 13.09
C VAL A 429 10.07 -1.18 12.38
N LEU A 430 10.21 -0.60 11.18
CA LEU A 430 9.08 0.00 10.45
C LEU A 430 8.33 -1.00 9.57
N ARG A 431 9.00 -2.03 9.02
CA ARG A 431 8.41 -2.83 7.93
C ARG A 431 8.39 -4.35 8.15
N ARG A 432 9.04 -4.85 9.21
CA ARG A 432 8.99 -6.30 9.52
C ARG A 432 8.30 -6.58 10.85
N LEU A 433 8.61 -5.78 11.87
CA LEU A 433 8.19 -6.04 13.25
C LEU A 433 6.91 -5.32 13.66
N ASP A 434 6.43 -4.37 12.83
CA ASP A 434 5.27 -3.49 13.11
C ASP A 434 5.42 -2.70 14.45
N LEU A 435 6.65 -2.47 14.90
CA LEU A 435 6.93 -1.75 16.14
C LEU A 435 6.86 -0.23 15.98
N GLY A 436 7.27 0.26 14.81
CA GLY A 436 7.51 1.68 14.56
C GLY A 436 6.47 2.41 13.75
N THR A 437 5.50 1.73 13.14
CA THR A 437 4.52 2.34 12.22
C THR A 437 3.44 3.14 12.91
N ALA A 438 3.27 2.96 14.20
CA ALA A 438 2.30 3.69 15.02
C ALA A 438 2.93 4.82 15.87
N GLY A 439 4.22 5.06 15.70
CA GLY A 439 5.06 6.00 16.45
C GLY A 439 6.34 5.34 16.96
N PRO A 440 7.23 6.07 17.60
CA PRO A 440 8.47 5.52 18.12
C PRO A 440 8.22 4.32 19.05
N PRO A 441 8.95 3.21 18.86
CA PRO A 441 8.82 2.05 19.75
C PRO A 441 9.40 2.34 21.14
N PRO A 442 9.05 1.55 22.17
CA PRO A 442 9.70 1.61 23.47
C PRO A 442 11.22 1.45 23.38
N ALA A 443 11.95 2.23 24.18
CA ALA A 443 13.41 2.26 24.09
C ALA A 443 14.09 0.93 24.44
N ASP A 444 13.48 0.12 25.30
CA ASP A 444 13.93 -1.23 25.66
C ASP A 444 13.74 -2.21 24.50
N GLU A 445 12.60 -2.19 23.82
CA GLU A 445 12.38 -2.99 22.61
C GLU A 445 13.36 -2.60 21.49
N LEU A 446 13.57 -1.29 21.28
CA LEU A 446 14.53 -0.82 20.30
C LEU A 446 15.96 -1.28 20.59
N ARG A 447 16.36 -1.31 21.87
CA ARG A 447 17.68 -1.84 22.27
C ARG A 447 17.81 -3.32 21.94
N VAL A 448 16.76 -4.11 22.16
CA VAL A 448 16.75 -5.54 21.81
C VAL A 448 16.91 -5.71 20.31
N VAL A 449 16.11 -4.99 19.51
CA VAL A 449 16.17 -5.09 18.04
C VAL A 449 17.57 -4.73 17.53
N ALA A 450 18.14 -3.59 17.96
CA ALA A 450 19.45 -3.15 17.50
C ALA A 450 20.57 -4.14 17.90
N ARG A 451 20.57 -4.64 19.13
CA ARG A 451 21.53 -5.62 19.61
C ARG A 451 21.48 -6.93 18.80
N VAL A 452 20.29 -7.46 18.55
CA VAL A 452 20.13 -8.73 17.81
C VAL A 452 20.54 -8.53 16.35
N MET A 453 20.17 -7.43 15.72
CA MET A 453 20.59 -7.10 14.35
C MET A 453 22.12 -6.90 14.27
N ALA A 454 22.71 -6.18 15.22
CA ALA A 454 24.17 -5.97 15.26
C ALA A 454 24.93 -7.30 15.33
N ALA A 455 24.48 -8.21 16.19
CA ALA A 455 25.09 -9.54 16.33
C ALA A 455 24.93 -10.39 15.05
N GLU A 456 23.76 -10.35 14.42
CA GLU A 456 23.44 -11.17 13.24
C GLU A 456 24.10 -10.62 11.96
N LEU A 457 24.19 -9.30 11.82
CA LEU A 457 24.74 -8.62 10.63
C LEU A 457 26.20 -8.18 10.80
N GLY A 458 26.82 -8.44 11.94
CA GLY A 458 28.21 -8.10 12.21
C GLY A 458 28.45 -6.58 12.28
N TRP A 459 27.50 -5.81 12.82
CA TRP A 459 27.69 -4.37 12.98
C TRP A 459 28.70 -4.06 14.07
N ASP A 460 29.60 -3.15 13.80
CA ASP A 460 30.41 -2.51 14.83
C ASP A 460 29.58 -1.46 15.62
N PRO A 461 30.11 -0.96 16.77
CA PRO A 461 29.40 0.03 17.57
C PRO A 461 29.08 1.34 16.81
N GLY A 462 29.94 1.74 15.87
CA GLY A 462 29.72 2.93 15.01
C GLY A 462 28.56 2.72 14.07
N ARG A 463 28.47 1.57 13.43
CA ARG A 463 27.33 1.21 12.57
C ARG A 463 26.04 1.11 13.37
N GLU A 464 26.04 0.45 14.53
CA GLU A 464 24.84 0.36 15.37
C GLU A 464 24.33 1.76 15.76
N GLN A 465 25.21 2.68 16.12
CA GLN A 465 24.82 4.05 16.45
C GLN A 465 24.24 4.78 15.22
N ALA A 466 24.87 4.67 14.06
CA ALA A 466 24.38 5.28 12.82
C ALA A 466 22.96 4.76 12.45
N GLU A 467 22.68 3.48 12.66
CA GLU A 467 21.34 2.90 12.43
C GLU A 467 20.28 3.45 13.40
N ARG A 468 20.66 3.66 14.68
CA ARG A 468 19.78 4.30 15.67
C ARG A 468 19.51 5.75 15.31
N ASP A 469 20.52 6.50 14.86
CA ASP A 469 20.39 7.90 14.44
C ASP A 469 19.51 8.03 13.20
N ALA A 470 19.65 7.12 12.23
CA ALA A 470 18.82 7.07 11.04
C ALA A 470 17.32 6.83 11.38
N LEU A 471 17.04 5.93 12.33
CA LEU A 471 15.67 5.70 12.81
C LEU A 471 15.14 6.90 13.61
N ALA A 472 15.96 7.53 14.45
CA ALA A 472 15.57 8.74 15.18
C ALA A 472 15.25 9.89 14.23
N ALA A 473 16.06 10.08 13.18
CA ALA A 473 15.81 11.09 12.13
C ALA A 473 14.49 10.85 11.36
N PHE A 474 14.06 9.59 11.22
CA PHE A 474 12.77 9.27 10.64
C PHE A 474 11.61 9.84 11.48
N TYR A 475 11.66 9.74 12.81
CA TYR A 475 10.62 10.24 13.71
C TYR A 475 10.70 11.76 13.98
N ALA A 476 11.79 12.40 13.65
CA ALA A 476 11.97 13.85 13.81
C ALA A 476 11.36 14.67 12.64
N ARG A 477 10.92 13.99 11.57
CA ARG A 477 10.24 14.60 10.41
C ARG A 477 8.77 14.79 10.72
#